data_a8016dc0e29dc8d127fab17f1d6877a3
#
_entry.id   a8016dc0e29dc8d127fab17f1d6877a3
#
_cell.length_a   1.000
_cell.length_b   1.000
_cell.length_c   1.000
_cell.angle_alpha   90.00
_cell.angle_beta   90.00
_cell.angle_gamma   90.00
#
_symmetry.space_group_name_H-M   'P 1'
#
loop_
_entity.id
_entity.type
_entity.pdbx_description
1 polymer ?
#
loop_
_entity_poly.entity_id
_entity_poly.type
_entity_poly.pdbx_seq_one_letter_code
_entity_poly.pdbx_strand_id
1 'polypeptide(L)'
;IMGSTAVRGFQGDDPNHIPADRIATSVKHYMGYSMPRTGKDRTPAYISVSELREKCFAPFKACLEAGALTIMVNSGSINGKPVHADRELLTQWLKEDLGWDGMLITDWADINNLYTREHVAADKKEAIEMAINAGIDMAMEP
;
A
#
# COMPACT_ATOMS: atom_id res chain seq x y z
N ILE A 1 6.12 16.61 -4.38
CA ILE A 1 7.47 17.02 -4.79
C ILE A 1 8.53 16.16 -4.09
N MET A 2 8.63 16.14 -2.76
CA MET A 2 9.70 15.43 -2.05
C MET A 2 9.75 13.92 -2.37
N GLY A 3 8.61 13.22 -2.33
CA GLY A 3 8.57 11.77 -2.61
C GLY A 3 9.03 11.40 -4.00
N SER A 4 8.53 12.07 -5.03
CA SER A 4 8.95 11.83 -6.42
C SER A 4 10.42 12.15 -6.66
N THR A 5 10.96 13.19 -5.99
CA THR A 5 12.39 13.51 -6.05
C THR A 5 13.22 12.41 -5.39
N ALA A 6 12.77 11.85 -4.25
CA ALA A 6 13.45 10.74 -3.60
C ALA A 6 13.47 9.48 -4.49
N VAL A 7 12.34 9.14 -5.13
CA VAL A 7 12.26 8.01 -6.07
C VAL A 7 13.30 8.18 -7.18
N ARG A 8 13.34 9.34 -7.83
CA ARG A 8 14.35 9.61 -8.87
C ARG A 8 15.79 9.58 -8.34
N GLY A 9 16.01 10.04 -7.11
CA GLY A 9 17.32 9.97 -6.46
C GLY A 9 17.82 8.54 -6.28
N PHE A 10 16.93 7.59 -5.97
CA PHE A 10 17.28 6.19 -5.79
C PHE A 10 17.29 5.39 -7.10
N GLN A 11 16.34 5.63 -8.02
CA GLN A 11 16.15 4.84 -9.24
C GLN A 11 16.76 5.45 -10.48
N GLY A 12 17.01 6.76 -10.52
CA GLY A 12 17.31 7.51 -11.73
C GLY A 12 16.09 8.23 -12.29
N ASP A 13 16.28 9.01 -13.35
CA ASP A 13 15.23 9.85 -13.95
C ASP A 13 14.35 9.10 -14.97
N ASP A 14 14.81 7.95 -15.47
CA ASP A 14 14.03 7.12 -16.39
C ASP A 14 13.16 6.13 -15.60
N PRO A 15 11.84 6.27 -15.60
CA PRO A 15 10.95 5.37 -14.84
C PRO A 15 10.96 3.93 -15.38
N ASN A 16 11.43 3.70 -16.60
CA ASN A 16 11.47 2.39 -17.24
C ASN A 16 12.83 1.69 -17.15
N HIS A 17 13.83 2.36 -16.59
CA HIS A 17 15.20 1.82 -16.50
C HIS A 17 15.89 2.25 -15.22
N ILE A 18 16.32 1.29 -14.41
CA ILE A 18 17.14 1.53 -13.23
C ILE A 18 18.59 1.22 -13.58
N PRO A 19 19.49 2.22 -13.57
CA PRO A 19 20.92 2.01 -13.82
C PRO A 19 21.55 1.06 -12.79
N ALA A 20 22.65 0.41 -13.17
CA ALA A 20 23.32 -0.60 -12.33
C ALA A 20 23.87 -0.04 -10.99
N ASP A 21 24.07 1.26 -10.89
CA ASP A 21 24.49 1.98 -9.68
C ASP A 21 23.32 2.53 -8.85
N ARG A 22 22.09 2.16 -9.18
CA ARG A 22 20.85 2.59 -8.53
C ARG A 22 20.05 1.40 -7.99
N ILE A 23 19.04 1.69 -7.19
CA ILE A 23 18.18 0.66 -6.59
C ILE A 23 16.71 0.98 -6.78
N ALA A 24 15.88 -0.07 -6.85
CA ALA A 24 14.43 0.06 -6.84
C ALA A 24 13.91 0.62 -5.52
N THR A 25 12.86 1.42 -5.59
CA THR A 25 12.19 1.98 -4.41
C THR A 25 10.93 1.19 -4.07
N SER A 26 10.65 1.10 -2.76
CA SER A 26 9.37 0.64 -2.22
C SER A 26 8.76 1.77 -1.41
N VAL A 27 7.65 2.34 -1.88
CA VAL A 27 6.99 3.43 -1.17
C VAL A 27 6.02 2.90 -0.13
N LYS A 28 5.97 3.52 1.06
CA LYS A 28 5.22 2.98 2.20
C LYS A 28 4.75 4.04 3.19
N HIS A 29 3.77 3.74 4.02
CA HIS A 29 2.87 2.57 3.97
C HIS A 29 1.56 3.01 3.35
N TYR A 30 1.16 2.37 2.27
CA TYR A 30 0.00 2.76 1.45
C TYR A 30 -1.31 2.29 2.09
N MET A 31 -2.19 3.16 2.43
CA MET A 31 -2.12 4.60 2.63
C MET A 31 -2.83 4.96 3.94
N GLY A 32 -2.74 6.22 4.36
CA GLY A 32 -3.40 6.65 5.61
C GLY A 32 -2.74 6.17 6.90
N TYR A 33 -1.61 5.49 6.81
CA TYR A 33 -0.87 4.90 7.94
C TYR A 33 -0.54 5.91 9.05
N SER A 34 -0.21 7.13 8.69
CA SER A 34 0.17 8.19 9.64
C SER A 34 -1.01 8.96 10.24
N MET A 35 -2.24 8.55 9.98
CA MET A 35 -3.47 9.23 10.41
C MET A 35 -4.38 8.35 11.30
N PRO A 36 -3.85 7.52 12.22
CA PRO A 36 -4.71 6.73 13.09
C PRO A 36 -5.45 7.65 14.07
N ARG A 37 -6.72 7.36 14.33
CA ARG A 37 -7.56 8.18 15.21
C ARG A 37 -7.00 8.34 16.62
N THR A 38 -6.31 7.33 17.12
CA THR A 38 -5.75 7.33 18.49
C THR A 38 -4.35 7.94 18.57
N GLY A 39 -3.69 8.20 17.43
CA GLY A 39 -2.27 8.55 17.35
C GLY A 39 -1.31 7.39 17.62
N LYS A 40 -1.82 6.17 17.89
CA LYS A 40 -1.01 4.97 18.12
C LYS A 40 -0.82 4.20 16.82
N ASP A 41 0.38 3.62 16.68
CA ASP A 41 0.76 2.79 15.54
C ASP A 41 -0.24 1.65 15.25
N ARG A 42 -0.54 1.42 13.98
CA ARG A 42 -1.39 0.33 13.49
C ARG A 42 -2.81 0.29 14.06
N THR A 43 -3.31 1.41 14.57
CA THR A 43 -4.69 1.53 15.02
C THR A 43 -5.57 2.15 13.91
N PRO A 44 -6.91 1.94 13.97
CA PRO A 44 -7.81 2.36 12.90
C PRO A 44 -7.76 3.86 12.59
N ALA A 45 -7.79 4.19 11.32
CA ALA A 45 -7.99 5.53 10.79
C ALA A 45 -9.42 5.73 10.31
N TYR A 46 -9.94 6.95 10.46
CA TYR A 46 -11.24 7.35 9.93
C TYR A 46 -11.04 8.60 9.09
N ILE A 47 -11.04 8.43 7.78
CA ILE A 47 -10.65 9.45 6.81
C ILE A 47 -11.69 9.51 5.71
N SER A 48 -12.21 10.67 5.38
CA SER A 48 -13.16 10.79 4.26
C SER A 48 -12.50 10.41 2.93
N VAL A 49 -13.28 9.90 1.98
CA VAL A 49 -12.75 9.52 0.65
C VAL A 49 -12.08 10.68 -0.06
N SER A 50 -12.64 11.90 0.05
CA SER A 50 -12.02 13.10 -0.51
C SER A 50 -10.65 13.39 0.09
N GLU A 51 -10.52 13.28 1.40
CA GLU A 51 -9.26 13.48 2.11
C GLU A 51 -8.25 12.37 1.81
N LEU A 52 -8.70 11.11 1.70
CA LEU A 52 -7.86 10.00 1.24
C LEU A 52 -7.26 10.28 -0.14
N ARG A 53 -8.08 10.74 -1.10
CA ARG A 53 -7.61 11.06 -2.46
C ARG A 53 -6.66 12.25 -2.47
N GLU A 54 -6.99 13.32 -1.77
CA GLU A 54 -6.23 14.56 -1.81
C GLU A 54 -4.92 14.49 -1.02
N LYS A 55 -4.97 13.97 0.23
CA LYS A 55 -3.82 14.03 1.14
C LYS A 55 -3.03 12.74 1.21
N CYS A 56 -3.69 11.58 1.12
CA CYS A 56 -3.02 10.30 1.30
C CYS A 56 -2.61 9.67 -0.04
N PHE A 57 -3.49 9.66 -1.05
CA PHE A 57 -3.21 9.05 -2.35
C PHE A 57 -2.28 9.89 -3.22
N ALA A 58 -2.49 11.21 -3.29
CA ALA A 58 -1.72 12.08 -4.18
C ALA A 58 -0.19 11.97 -4.02
N PRO A 59 0.39 11.88 -2.79
CA PRO A 59 1.83 11.65 -2.64
C PRO A 59 2.31 10.32 -3.20
N PHE A 60 1.55 9.24 -3.01
CA PHE A 60 1.88 7.93 -3.60
C PHE A 60 1.80 7.98 -5.12
N LYS A 61 0.70 8.51 -5.66
CA LYS A 61 0.55 8.69 -7.11
C LYS A 61 1.77 9.39 -7.72
N ALA A 62 2.23 10.48 -7.13
CA ALA A 62 3.42 11.19 -7.60
C ALA A 62 4.71 10.35 -7.55
N CYS A 63 4.85 9.43 -6.57
CA CYS A 63 5.96 8.50 -6.50
C CYS A 63 5.88 7.41 -7.57
N LEU A 64 4.68 6.89 -7.83
CA LEU A 64 4.44 5.87 -8.86
C LEU A 64 4.67 6.44 -10.27
N GLU A 65 4.18 7.64 -10.53
CA GLU A 65 4.46 8.37 -11.78
C GLU A 65 5.95 8.70 -11.98
N ALA A 66 6.72 8.76 -10.89
CA ALA A 66 8.19 8.89 -10.94
C ALA A 66 8.91 7.54 -11.11
N GLY A 67 8.18 6.42 -11.22
CA GLY A 67 8.70 5.10 -11.52
C GLY A 67 8.87 4.16 -10.33
N ALA A 68 8.30 4.46 -9.15
CA ALA A 68 8.37 3.53 -8.01
C ALA A 68 7.75 2.18 -8.37
N LEU A 69 8.51 1.08 -8.18
CA LEU A 69 8.14 -0.26 -8.65
C LEU A 69 7.32 -1.06 -7.65
N THR A 70 7.43 -0.73 -6.36
CA THR A 70 6.73 -1.50 -5.32
C THR A 70 6.08 -0.59 -4.29
N ILE A 71 5.01 -1.09 -3.69
CA ILE A 71 4.32 -0.47 -2.58
C ILE A 71 4.22 -1.47 -1.42
N MET A 72 4.60 -1.03 -0.21
CA MET A 72 4.23 -1.74 1.01
C MET A 72 2.90 -1.19 1.53
N VAL A 73 1.95 -2.10 1.77
CA VAL A 73 0.58 -1.76 2.18
C VAL A 73 0.53 -1.35 3.66
N ASN A 74 -0.39 -0.49 4.01
CA ASN A 74 -0.62 -0.03 5.38
C ASN A 74 -1.12 -1.17 6.27
N SER A 75 -0.44 -1.40 7.40
CA SER A 75 -0.75 -2.40 8.42
C SER A 75 -1.97 -2.07 9.29
N GLY A 76 -2.76 -1.09 8.95
CA GLY A 76 -3.97 -0.70 9.70
C GLY A 76 -5.25 -0.85 8.90
N SER A 77 -6.33 -0.35 9.47
CA SER A 77 -7.63 -0.27 8.82
C SER A 77 -8.04 1.18 8.56
N ILE A 78 -8.81 1.40 7.49
CA ILE A 78 -9.39 2.69 7.14
C ILE A 78 -10.90 2.52 7.11
N ASN A 79 -11.61 3.37 7.85
CA ASN A 79 -13.07 3.37 7.92
C ASN A 79 -13.68 2.00 8.24
N GLY A 80 -13.00 1.23 9.10
CA GLY A 80 -13.44 -0.10 9.53
C GLY A 80 -13.05 -1.25 8.61
N LYS A 81 -12.27 -1.00 7.54
CA LYS A 81 -11.82 -2.03 6.61
C LYS A 81 -10.29 -2.16 6.63
N PRO A 82 -9.73 -3.34 6.91
CA PRO A 82 -8.28 -3.56 6.81
C PRO A 82 -7.79 -3.27 5.39
N VAL A 83 -6.69 -2.51 5.27
CA VAL A 83 -6.20 -2.12 3.93
C VAL A 83 -5.76 -3.34 3.12
N HIS A 84 -5.22 -4.38 3.77
CA HIS A 84 -4.84 -5.65 3.11
C HIS A 84 -6.02 -6.45 2.53
N ALA A 85 -7.27 -6.10 2.89
CA ALA A 85 -8.50 -6.68 2.33
C ALA A 85 -9.30 -5.67 1.48
N ASP A 86 -8.72 -4.51 1.19
CA ASP A 86 -9.42 -3.44 0.48
C ASP A 86 -9.11 -3.42 -1.01
N ARG A 87 -9.91 -4.16 -1.80
CA ARG A 87 -9.79 -4.20 -3.26
C ARG A 87 -9.95 -2.82 -3.92
N GLU A 88 -10.78 -1.94 -3.34
CA GLU A 88 -10.95 -0.59 -3.89
C GLU A 88 -9.63 0.17 -3.86
N LEU A 89 -8.95 0.19 -2.70
CA LEU A 89 -7.70 0.90 -2.55
C LEU A 89 -6.54 0.23 -3.30
N LEU A 90 -6.45 -1.11 -3.25
CA LEU A 90 -5.30 -1.85 -3.78
C LEU A 90 -5.42 -2.13 -5.28
N THR A 91 -6.58 -2.53 -5.76
CA THR A 91 -6.77 -2.87 -7.17
C THR A 91 -7.38 -1.71 -7.96
N GLN A 92 -8.53 -1.20 -7.53
CA GLN A 92 -9.23 -0.20 -8.33
C GLN A 92 -8.43 1.09 -8.45
N TRP A 93 -7.99 1.69 -7.35
CA TRP A 93 -7.28 2.98 -7.41
C TRP A 93 -5.87 2.88 -8.00
N LEU A 94 -5.14 1.78 -7.73
CA LEU A 94 -3.77 1.63 -8.19
C LEU A 94 -3.67 0.98 -9.58
N LYS A 95 -4.29 -0.20 -9.74
CA LYS A 95 -4.11 -1.00 -10.97
C LYS A 95 -5.09 -0.59 -12.07
N GLU A 96 -6.38 -0.34 -11.73
CA GLU A 96 -7.42 -0.02 -12.71
C GLU A 96 -7.45 1.48 -13.05
N ASP A 97 -7.59 2.38 -12.06
CA ASP A 97 -7.74 3.82 -12.31
C ASP A 97 -6.41 4.49 -12.69
N LEU A 98 -5.31 4.14 -12.01
CA LEU A 98 -3.98 4.73 -12.27
C LEU A 98 -3.20 3.97 -13.36
N GLY A 99 -3.54 2.71 -13.63
CA GLY A 99 -2.82 1.85 -14.57
C GLY A 99 -1.43 1.43 -14.09
N TRP A 100 -1.19 1.44 -12.77
CA TRP A 100 0.10 1.03 -12.22
C TRP A 100 0.21 -0.50 -12.17
N ASP A 101 1.28 -1.05 -12.74
CA ASP A 101 1.54 -2.49 -12.90
C ASP A 101 2.63 -3.04 -11.95
N GLY A 102 3.05 -2.23 -10.97
CA GLY A 102 4.03 -2.65 -9.99
C GLY A 102 3.49 -3.61 -8.93
N MET A 103 4.35 -3.99 -7.98
CA MET A 103 4.09 -5.03 -6.99
C MET A 103 3.59 -4.46 -5.65
N LEU A 104 2.52 -5.04 -5.13
CA LEU A 104 2.01 -4.80 -3.78
C LEU A 104 2.55 -5.85 -2.81
N ILE A 105 3.38 -5.42 -1.86
CA ILE A 105 3.88 -6.26 -0.77
C ILE A 105 3.13 -5.95 0.53
N THR A 106 2.87 -6.97 1.35
CA THR A 106 2.31 -6.76 2.69
C THR A 106 3.31 -6.07 3.62
N ASP A 107 2.82 -5.49 4.71
CA ASP A 107 3.62 -5.28 5.92
C ASP A 107 3.73 -6.62 6.69
N TRP A 108 4.47 -6.65 7.79
CA TRP A 108 4.81 -7.86 8.53
C TRP A 108 3.57 -8.59 9.07
N ALA A 109 3.44 -9.85 8.70
CA ALA A 109 2.37 -10.77 9.12
C ALA A 109 0.94 -10.30 8.82
N ASP A 110 0.72 -9.35 7.91
CA ASP A 110 -0.57 -8.69 7.79
C ASP A 110 -1.64 -9.51 7.06
N ILE A 111 -1.26 -10.54 6.29
CA ILE A 111 -2.26 -11.52 5.84
C ILE A 111 -2.80 -12.29 7.04
N ASN A 112 -1.90 -12.80 7.91
CA ASN A 112 -2.31 -13.51 9.11
C ASN A 112 -3.09 -12.60 10.08
N ASN A 113 -2.78 -11.31 10.12
CA ASN A 113 -3.47 -10.32 10.94
C ASN A 113 -4.93 -10.09 10.54
N LEU A 114 -5.35 -10.38 9.31
CA LEU A 114 -6.77 -10.37 8.94
C LEU A 114 -7.60 -11.36 9.78
N TYR A 115 -6.97 -12.47 10.18
CA TYR A 115 -7.55 -13.46 11.08
C TYR A 115 -7.32 -13.13 12.56
N THR A 116 -6.05 -12.86 12.96
CA THR A 116 -5.66 -12.80 14.38
C THR A 116 -5.91 -11.46 15.06
N ARG A 117 -5.82 -10.35 14.31
CA ARG A 117 -5.97 -8.99 14.84
C ARG A 117 -7.24 -8.31 14.38
N GLU A 118 -7.51 -8.33 13.09
CA GLU A 118 -8.64 -7.62 12.49
C GLU A 118 -9.95 -8.42 12.61
N HIS A 119 -9.86 -9.75 12.78
CA HIS A 119 -10.99 -10.66 12.93
C HIS A 119 -12.01 -10.57 11.78
N VAL A 120 -11.55 -10.30 10.56
CA VAL A 120 -12.40 -10.25 9.36
C VAL A 120 -12.38 -11.54 8.57
N ALA A 121 -11.42 -12.44 8.83
CA ALA A 121 -11.34 -13.79 8.28
C ALA A 121 -11.56 -14.82 9.38
N ALA A 122 -12.19 -15.94 9.06
CA ALA A 122 -12.44 -17.03 10.00
C ALA A 122 -11.20 -17.89 10.28
N ASP A 123 -10.29 -17.97 9.31
CA ASP A 123 -9.04 -18.73 9.40
C ASP A 123 -7.96 -18.15 8.47
N LYS A 124 -6.75 -18.75 8.49
CA LYS A 124 -5.62 -18.34 7.64
C LYS A 124 -5.91 -18.48 6.14
N LYS A 125 -6.67 -19.51 5.75
CA LYS A 125 -6.99 -19.73 4.33
C LYS A 125 -7.86 -18.61 3.80
N GLU A 126 -8.91 -18.26 4.52
CA GLU A 126 -9.77 -17.13 4.17
C GLU A 126 -9.00 -15.80 4.17
N ALA A 127 -8.09 -15.60 5.12
CA ALA A 127 -7.23 -14.41 5.16
C ALA A 127 -6.35 -14.28 3.90
N ILE A 128 -5.74 -15.38 3.45
CA ILE A 128 -4.96 -15.44 2.21
C ILE A 128 -5.85 -15.12 1.00
N GLU A 129 -7.02 -15.77 0.92
CA GLU A 129 -7.98 -15.56 -0.17
C GLU A 129 -8.43 -14.09 -0.26
N MET A 130 -8.75 -13.49 0.88
CA MET A 130 -9.12 -12.06 0.95
C MET A 130 -8.00 -11.14 0.47
N ALA A 131 -6.77 -11.37 0.93
CA ALA A 131 -5.63 -10.54 0.57
C ALA A 131 -5.28 -10.63 -0.93
N ILE A 132 -5.24 -11.85 -1.49
CA ILE A 132 -4.98 -12.07 -2.92
C ILE A 132 -6.08 -11.44 -3.77
N ASN A 133 -7.34 -11.64 -3.41
CA ASN A 133 -8.48 -11.04 -4.13
C ASN A 133 -8.52 -9.50 -4.01
N ALA A 134 -7.94 -8.94 -2.96
CA ALA A 134 -7.77 -7.50 -2.82
C ALA A 134 -6.65 -6.93 -3.71
N GLY A 135 -5.69 -7.76 -4.17
CA GLY A 135 -4.63 -7.37 -5.09
C GLY A 135 -3.21 -7.46 -4.52
N ILE A 136 -3.01 -8.12 -3.38
CA ILE A 136 -1.68 -8.38 -2.82
C ILE A 136 -0.92 -9.35 -3.73
N ASP A 137 0.29 -8.99 -4.12
CA ASP A 137 1.15 -9.78 -5.00
C ASP A 137 2.21 -10.58 -4.21
N MET A 138 2.65 -10.07 -3.06
CA MET A 138 3.72 -10.69 -2.26
C MET A 138 3.44 -10.56 -0.75
N ALA A 139 3.57 -11.68 -0.04
CA ALA A 139 3.57 -11.69 1.42
C ALA A 139 5.01 -11.45 1.93
N MET A 140 5.17 -10.54 2.91
CA MET A 140 6.46 -10.30 3.56
C MET A 140 6.81 -11.45 4.52
N GLU A 141 5.79 -12.04 5.14
CA GLU A 141 5.89 -13.23 5.98
C GLU A 141 4.84 -14.24 5.53
N PRO A 142 5.23 -15.49 5.22
CA PRO A 142 4.32 -16.55 4.78
C PRO A 142 3.43 -17.11 5.90
#